data_0e5d378f9ec1383c09753886167de33b
#
_entry.id   0e5d378f9ec1383c09753886167de33b
#
_cell.length_a   1.000
_cell.length_b   1.000
_cell.length_c   1.000
_cell.angle_alpha   90.00
_cell.angle_beta   90.00
_cell.angle_gamma   90.00
#
_symmetry.space_group_name_H-M   'P 1'
#
loop_
_entity.id
_entity.type
_entity.pdbx_description
1 polymer ?
#
loop_
_entity_poly.entity_id
_entity_poly.type
_entity_poly.pdbx_seq_one_letter_code
_entity_poly.pdbx_strand_id
1 'polypeptide(L)'
;MVHYAFLLALVFLAWVGYTNFSTQFAVDDVVQRALIVAQVFFVAVMAANATGPLSSRDAAGFGAAYGGVRAVLALQYTRVIGLPGTRSVVIRRIGWLVAAAVGWTASALLPAPHRYVAWCLAFSMDIANSWPPSRGTIVLPPGAAHFPERFGLLTIILLGEFVASVMRGIESQMGWSFLAASAAVLSLALVFALWSCYSDGATGWETRHMRTNKHVVQLRIWIALHFLLFLGIGILGVGARHGIALPPGGSFGATEQWLICFAGAGTMLVIMGIASTSERHISPRNSWVWLAQVAIAIFVLSLGLLASRIIATALLLVLFFCFVGQTALLLINQRAHRRIAEI
;
A
#
# COMPACT_ATOMS: atom_id res chain seq x y z
N MET A 1 -4.06 -5.81 14.51
CA MET A 1 -4.24 -4.91 13.35
C MET A 1 -3.39 -3.65 13.42
N VAL A 2 -3.40 -2.86 14.50
CA VAL A 2 -2.57 -1.64 14.62
C VAL A 2 -1.09 -1.93 14.39
N HIS A 3 -0.56 -3.00 15.01
CA HIS A 3 0.84 -3.43 14.81
C HIS A 3 1.15 -3.70 13.32
N TYR A 4 0.31 -4.48 12.65
CA TYR A 4 0.47 -4.77 11.21
C TYR A 4 0.45 -3.50 10.35
N ALA A 5 -0.53 -2.62 10.59
CA ALA A 5 -0.63 -1.36 9.85
C ALA A 5 0.60 -0.45 10.08
N PHE A 6 1.12 -0.41 11.30
CA PHE A 6 2.32 0.35 11.63
C PHE A 6 3.57 -0.20 10.93
N LEU A 7 3.81 -1.52 11.00
CA LEU A 7 4.94 -2.15 10.31
C LEU A 7 4.84 -1.97 8.79
N LEU A 8 3.65 -2.16 8.23
CA LEU A 8 3.40 -1.92 6.81
C LEU A 8 3.68 -0.46 6.42
N ALA A 9 3.31 0.51 7.27
CA ALA A 9 3.58 1.93 7.02
C ALA A 9 5.08 2.21 6.94
N LEU A 10 5.88 1.62 7.83
CA LEU A 10 7.33 1.78 7.83
C LEU A 10 7.98 1.16 6.58
N VAL A 11 7.59 -0.06 6.23
CA VAL A 11 8.08 -0.72 5.01
C VAL A 11 7.67 0.07 3.77
N PHE A 12 6.43 0.55 3.72
CA PHE A 12 5.93 1.36 2.62
C PHE A 12 6.69 2.68 2.49
N LEU A 13 6.94 3.40 3.60
CA LEU A 13 7.72 4.63 3.60
C LEU A 13 9.18 4.39 3.18
N ALA A 14 9.79 3.27 3.60
CA ALA A 14 11.11 2.87 3.14
C ALA A 14 11.14 2.70 1.63
N TRP A 15 10.18 1.95 1.10
CA TRP A 15 10.05 1.67 -0.33
C TRP A 15 9.74 2.94 -1.15
N VAL A 16 8.80 3.78 -0.70
CA VAL A 16 8.48 5.07 -1.35
C VAL A 16 9.71 5.99 -1.37
N GLY A 17 10.47 6.04 -0.27
CA GLY A 17 11.69 6.84 -0.17
C GLY A 17 12.72 6.45 -1.23
N TYR A 18 13.00 5.15 -1.35
CA TYR A 18 13.90 4.62 -2.38
C TYR A 18 13.35 4.80 -3.80
N THR A 19 12.06 4.53 -4.00
CA THR A 19 11.40 4.70 -5.30
C THR A 19 11.49 6.15 -5.78
N ASN A 20 11.26 7.12 -4.89
CA ASN A 20 11.43 8.54 -5.21
C ASN A 20 12.88 8.86 -5.61
N PHE A 21 13.88 8.35 -4.88
CA PHE A 21 15.29 8.56 -5.22
C PHE A 21 15.61 7.99 -6.59
N SER A 22 15.30 6.71 -6.81
CA SER A 22 15.70 5.99 -8.02
C SER A 22 14.96 6.45 -9.29
N THR A 23 13.77 7.05 -9.16
CA THR A 23 13.04 7.62 -10.31
C THR A 23 13.43 9.07 -10.61
N GLN A 24 13.97 9.79 -9.62
CA GLN A 24 14.45 11.17 -9.80
C GLN A 24 15.89 11.23 -10.30
N PHE A 25 16.72 10.28 -9.88
CA PHE A 25 18.16 10.28 -10.14
C PHE A 25 18.57 8.95 -10.78
N ALA A 26 18.95 9.00 -12.05
CA ALA A 26 19.41 7.84 -12.81
C ALA A 26 20.90 7.54 -12.48
N VAL A 27 21.18 7.12 -11.24
CA VAL A 27 22.54 6.72 -10.81
C VAL A 27 22.62 5.20 -10.93
N ASP A 28 23.47 4.71 -11.85
CA ASP A 28 23.72 3.29 -12.04
C ASP A 28 25.22 3.01 -12.12
N ASP A 29 25.85 2.85 -10.97
CA ASP A 29 27.25 2.44 -10.84
C ASP A 29 27.42 1.38 -9.73
N VAL A 30 28.63 0.87 -9.58
CA VAL A 30 28.97 -0.18 -8.61
C VAL A 30 28.65 0.25 -7.17
N VAL A 31 28.89 1.50 -6.83
CA VAL A 31 28.61 2.02 -5.48
C VAL A 31 27.12 2.05 -5.21
N GLN A 32 26.31 2.50 -6.21
CA GLN A 32 24.85 2.49 -6.08
C GLN A 32 24.31 1.08 -5.90
N ARG A 33 24.81 0.12 -6.67
CA ARG A 33 24.43 -1.30 -6.54
C ARG A 33 24.78 -1.85 -5.16
N ALA A 34 25.96 -1.53 -4.62
CA ALA A 34 26.36 -1.91 -3.27
C ALA A 34 25.42 -1.30 -2.19
N LEU A 35 25.05 -0.03 -2.34
CA LEU A 35 24.10 0.62 -1.43
C LEU A 35 22.70 -0.01 -1.51
N ILE A 36 22.26 -0.44 -2.69
CA ILE A 36 21.00 -1.19 -2.85
C ILE A 36 21.07 -2.52 -2.10
N VAL A 37 22.17 -3.28 -2.24
CA VAL A 37 22.37 -4.55 -1.52
C VAL A 37 22.35 -4.32 0.00
N ALA A 38 23.03 -3.27 0.48
CA ALA A 38 22.99 -2.88 1.90
C ALA A 38 21.56 -2.55 2.37
N GLN A 39 20.78 -1.86 1.54
CA GLN A 39 19.39 -1.54 1.85
C GLN A 39 18.51 -2.79 1.92
N VAL A 40 18.68 -3.72 0.97
CA VAL A 40 18.00 -5.04 0.98
C VAL A 40 18.37 -5.84 2.23
N PHE A 41 19.64 -5.82 2.64
CA PHE A 41 20.08 -6.45 3.88
C PHE A 41 19.34 -5.91 5.10
N PHE A 42 19.25 -4.59 5.26
CA PHE A 42 18.51 -3.99 6.38
C PHE A 42 17.02 -4.32 6.32
N VAL A 43 16.41 -4.37 5.13
CA VAL A 43 15.01 -4.79 4.97
C VAL A 43 14.83 -6.26 5.38
N ALA A 44 15.76 -7.14 5.05
CA ALA A 44 15.73 -8.54 5.50
C ALA A 44 15.85 -8.64 7.04
N VAL A 45 16.71 -7.83 7.67
CA VAL A 45 16.81 -7.75 9.15
C VAL A 45 15.50 -7.21 9.75
N MET A 46 14.86 -6.21 9.12
CA MET A 46 13.52 -5.76 9.53
C MET A 46 12.51 -6.91 9.51
N ALA A 47 12.46 -7.66 8.40
CA ALA A 47 11.52 -8.78 8.25
C ALA A 47 11.74 -9.86 9.31
N ALA A 48 13.00 -10.21 9.59
CA ALA A 48 13.35 -11.18 10.63
C ALA A 48 12.92 -10.74 12.04
N ASN A 49 12.84 -9.43 12.29
CA ASN A 49 12.46 -8.84 13.58
C ASN A 49 10.99 -8.34 13.63
N ALA A 50 10.18 -8.63 12.61
CA ALA A 50 8.80 -8.13 12.53
C ALA A 50 7.77 -9.01 13.29
N THR A 51 8.13 -10.23 13.66
CA THR A 51 7.20 -11.26 14.19
C THR A 51 6.95 -11.17 15.68
N GLY A 52 7.83 -10.50 16.42
CA GLY A 52 7.75 -10.39 17.88
C GLY A 52 6.82 -9.27 18.39
N PRO A 53 6.47 -9.29 19.68
CA PRO A 53 5.76 -8.18 20.32
C PRO A 53 6.56 -6.88 20.26
N LEU A 54 5.88 -5.73 20.16
CA LEU A 54 6.54 -4.40 20.13
C LEU A 54 7.39 -4.08 21.37
N SER A 55 7.18 -4.79 22.47
CA SER A 55 7.98 -4.68 23.72
C SER A 55 9.25 -5.55 23.71
N SER A 56 9.41 -6.45 22.75
CA SER A 56 10.51 -7.42 22.69
C SER A 56 11.85 -6.80 22.24
N ARG A 57 12.92 -7.62 22.31
CA ARG A 57 14.21 -7.29 21.68
C ARG A 57 14.10 -7.22 20.16
N ASP A 58 13.21 -8.01 19.57
CA ASP A 58 12.99 -8.02 18.12
C ASP A 58 12.49 -6.65 17.64
N ALA A 59 11.63 -5.98 18.42
CA ALA A 59 11.22 -4.62 18.12
C ALA A 59 12.38 -3.61 18.13
N ALA A 60 13.39 -3.80 19.02
CA ALA A 60 14.61 -2.99 18.96
C ALA A 60 15.43 -3.28 17.71
N GLY A 61 15.58 -4.55 17.33
CA GLY A 61 16.23 -4.98 16.10
C GLY A 61 15.54 -4.41 14.85
N PHE A 62 14.21 -4.43 14.84
CA PHE A 62 13.40 -3.81 13.77
C PHE A 62 13.68 -2.30 13.64
N GLY A 63 13.64 -1.56 14.77
CA GLY A 63 13.88 -0.12 14.77
C GLY A 63 15.31 0.23 14.31
N ALA A 64 16.32 -0.49 14.78
CA ALA A 64 17.71 -0.31 14.38
C ALA A 64 17.90 -0.58 12.88
N ALA A 65 17.30 -1.65 12.35
CA ALA A 65 17.37 -2.00 10.94
C ALA A 65 16.66 -0.96 10.06
N TYR A 66 15.52 -0.44 10.49
CA TYR A 66 14.84 0.65 9.78
C TYR A 66 15.69 1.94 9.78
N GLY A 67 16.36 2.24 10.89
CA GLY A 67 17.37 3.31 10.95
C GLY A 67 18.48 3.11 9.92
N GLY A 68 18.96 1.89 9.74
CA GLY A 68 19.92 1.50 8.71
C GLY A 68 19.41 1.76 7.28
N VAL A 69 18.16 1.43 6.99
CA VAL A 69 17.51 1.75 5.69
C VAL A 69 17.53 3.25 5.44
N ARG A 70 17.22 4.08 6.46
CA ARG A 70 17.24 5.55 6.35
C ARG A 70 18.65 6.09 6.16
N ALA A 71 19.63 5.53 6.87
CA ALA A 71 21.05 5.91 6.72
C ALA A 71 21.57 5.60 5.32
N VAL A 72 21.28 4.43 4.78
CA VAL A 72 21.67 4.07 3.40
C VAL A 72 21.02 5.01 2.39
N LEU A 73 19.73 5.33 2.55
CA LEU A 73 19.05 6.28 1.68
C LEU A 73 19.67 7.70 1.78
N ALA A 74 20.07 8.15 2.98
CA ALA A 74 20.79 9.40 3.15
C ALA A 74 22.13 9.39 2.38
N LEU A 75 22.89 8.29 2.46
CA LEU A 75 24.13 8.11 1.69
C LEU A 75 23.88 8.15 0.17
N GLN A 76 22.79 7.56 -0.33
CA GLN A 76 22.42 7.66 -1.74
C GLN A 76 22.17 9.12 -2.14
N TYR A 77 21.49 9.92 -1.32
CA TYR A 77 21.25 11.34 -1.58
C TYR A 77 22.53 12.17 -1.55
N THR A 78 23.55 11.85 -0.74
CA THR A 78 24.83 12.59 -0.74
C THR A 78 25.52 12.56 -2.08
N ARG A 79 25.35 11.48 -2.86
CA ARG A 79 25.97 11.28 -4.17
C ARG A 79 25.41 12.21 -5.25
N VAL A 80 24.24 12.78 -5.04
CA VAL A 80 23.55 13.66 -6.00
C VAL A 80 23.55 15.14 -5.56
N ILE A 81 24.26 15.50 -4.48
CA ILE A 81 24.37 16.88 -3.98
C ILE A 81 24.94 17.85 -5.03
N GLY A 82 25.85 17.37 -5.88
CA GLY A 82 26.53 18.16 -6.90
C GLY A 82 25.69 18.47 -8.15
N LEU A 83 24.49 17.91 -8.27
CA LEU A 83 23.65 18.15 -9.44
C LEU A 83 23.08 19.58 -9.43
N PRO A 84 23.15 20.31 -10.56
CA PRO A 84 22.67 21.68 -10.66
C PRO A 84 21.18 21.82 -10.27
N GLY A 85 20.84 22.85 -9.50
CA GLY A 85 19.47 23.16 -9.13
C GLY A 85 18.81 22.27 -8.05
N THR A 86 19.50 21.21 -7.59
CA THR A 86 18.90 20.25 -6.63
C THR A 86 19.44 20.37 -5.20
N ARG A 87 20.58 21.06 -5.03
CA ARG A 87 21.39 21.07 -3.80
C ARG A 87 20.60 21.37 -2.53
N SER A 88 19.78 22.42 -2.50
CA SER A 88 19.03 22.82 -1.31
C SER A 88 17.98 21.77 -0.90
N VAL A 89 17.29 21.16 -1.87
CA VAL A 89 16.31 20.12 -1.63
C VAL A 89 16.98 18.85 -1.12
N VAL A 90 18.10 18.46 -1.74
CA VAL A 90 18.88 17.26 -1.39
C VAL A 90 19.47 17.39 0.02
N ILE A 91 20.10 18.51 0.36
CA ILE A 91 20.66 18.73 1.71
C ILE A 91 19.57 18.65 2.77
N ARG A 92 18.43 19.25 2.53
CA ARG A 92 17.30 19.17 3.47
C ARG A 92 16.80 17.73 3.64
N ARG A 93 16.68 16.96 2.54
CA ARG A 93 16.29 15.54 2.61
C ARG A 93 17.30 14.70 3.38
N ILE A 94 18.59 14.93 3.15
CA ILE A 94 19.65 14.27 3.94
C ILE A 94 19.49 14.58 5.43
N GLY A 95 19.26 15.85 5.79
CA GLY A 95 19.07 16.25 7.18
C GLY A 95 17.92 15.49 7.86
N TRP A 96 16.76 15.40 7.21
CA TRP A 96 15.62 14.62 7.75
C TRP A 96 15.90 13.12 7.80
N LEU A 97 16.55 12.55 6.78
CA LEU A 97 16.88 11.12 6.74
C LEU A 97 17.91 10.74 7.82
N VAL A 98 18.92 11.61 8.04
CA VAL A 98 19.91 11.40 9.12
C VAL A 98 19.23 11.52 10.49
N ALA A 99 18.39 12.54 10.70
CA ALA A 99 17.65 12.69 11.96
C ALA A 99 16.76 11.48 12.24
N ALA A 100 16.04 10.99 11.23
CA ALA A 100 15.23 9.78 11.34
C ALA A 100 16.11 8.55 11.61
N ALA A 101 17.22 8.37 10.88
CA ALA A 101 18.14 7.25 11.08
C ALA A 101 18.67 7.20 12.51
N VAL A 102 19.11 8.35 13.04
CA VAL A 102 19.58 8.46 14.43
C VAL A 102 18.45 8.16 15.43
N GLY A 103 17.27 8.75 15.23
CA GLY A 103 16.11 8.53 16.09
C GLY A 103 15.68 7.05 16.15
N TRP A 104 15.59 6.39 15.00
CA TRP A 104 15.24 4.97 14.91
C TRP A 104 16.31 4.07 15.53
N THR A 105 17.59 4.31 15.24
CA THR A 105 18.71 3.51 15.79
C THR A 105 18.85 3.73 17.31
N ALA A 106 18.76 4.98 17.78
CA ALA A 106 18.82 5.29 19.19
C ALA A 106 17.65 4.68 19.97
N SER A 107 16.46 4.55 19.35
CA SER A 107 15.30 3.92 19.98
C SER A 107 15.55 2.47 20.37
N ALA A 108 16.47 1.76 19.70
CA ALA A 108 16.85 0.40 20.03
C ALA A 108 17.50 0.27 21.42
N LEU A 109 18.13 1.34 21.90
CA LEU A 109 18.79 1.40 23.21
C LEU A 109 17.81 1.73 24.35
N LEU A 110 16.59 2.14 24.01
CA LEU A 110 15.59 2.55 25.00
C LEU A 110 14.70 1.38 25.43
N PRO A 111 14.38 1.26 26.73
CA PRO A 111 13.36 0.32 27.19
C PRO A 111 11.95 0.81 26.77
N ALA A 112 10.99 -0.13 26.66
CA ALA A 112 9.58 0.24 26.63
C ALA A 112 9.22 0.91 28.00
N PRO A 113 8.39 1.98 28.07
CA PRO A 113 7.63 2.60 26.97
C PRO A 113 8.36 3.71 26.21
N HIS A 114 9.56 4.16 26.65
CA HIS A 114 10.29 5.29 26.03
C HIS A 114 10.59 5.05 24.54
N ARG A 115 10.82 3.79 24.17
CA ARG A 115 11.00 3.38 22.76
C ARG A 115 9.83 3.82 21.88
N TYR A 116 8.59 3.72 22.35
CA TYR A 116 7.42 4.10 21.57
C TYR A 116 7.36 5.60 21.32
N VAL A 117 7.76 6.41 22.31
CA VAL A 117 7.87 7.86 22.14
C VAL A 117 8.93 8.19 21.08
N ALA A 118 10.10 7.56 21.17
CA ALA A 118 11.18 7.72 20.18
C ALA A 118 10.72 7.32 18.76
N TRP A 119 9.94 6.24 18.64
CA TRP A 119 9.36 5.80 17.37
C TRP A 119 8.34 6.81 16.81
N CYS A 120 7.46 7.35 17.65
CA CYS A 120 6.53 8.40 17.22
C CYS A 120 7.26 9.64 16.72
N LEU A 121 8.34 10.07 17.39
CA LEU A 121 9.15 11.20 16.98
C LEU A 121 9.88 10.91 15.66
N ALA A 122 10.55 9.77 15.55
CA ALA A 122 11.28 9.39 14.33
C ALA A 122 10.33 9.18 13.14
N PHE A 123 9.15 8.60 13.35
CA PHE A 123 8.09 8.48 12.34
C PHE A 123 7.57 9.85 11.89
N SER A 124 7.40 10.78 12.82
CA SER A 124 7.02 12.17 12.49
C SER A 124 8.09 12.86 11.63
N MET A 125 9.38 12.57 11.85
CA MET A 125 10.48 13.06 10.99
C MET A 125 10.40 12.47 9.57
N ASP A 126 10.06 11.18 9.44
CA ASP A 126 9.85 10.54 8.15
C ASP A 126 8.68 11.16 7.37
N ILE A 127 7.58 11.46 8.05
CA ILE A 127 6.44 12.18 7.47
C ILE A 127 6.83 13.60 7.08
N ALA A 128 7.56 14.33 7.94
CA ALA A 128 8.03 15.68 7.66
C ALA A 128 8.96 15.73 6.44
N ASN A 129 9.82 14.71 6.27
CA ASN A 129 10.66 14.57 5.07
C ASN A 129 9.82 14.43 3.77
N SER A 130 8.66 13.82 3.88
CA SER A 130 7.71 13.66 2.77
C SER A 130 6.89 14.92 2.49
N TRP A 131 6.88 15.91 3.40
CA TRP A 131 6.10 17.16 3.26
C TRP A 131 6.78 18.15 2.30
N PRO A 132 6.02 18.94 1.49
CA PRO A 132 6.63 19.90 0.61
C PRO A 132 7.40 20.94 1.42
N PRO A 133 8.45 21.46 0.81
CA PRO A 133 9.00 22.72 1.27
C PRO A 133 7.95 23.85 1.17
N SER A 134 8.15 24.90 1.97
CA SER A 134 7.38 26.13 1.91
C SER A 134 7.31 26.69 0.47
N ARG A 135 6.29 27.51 0.18
CA ARG A 135 6.05 28.16 -1.12
C ARG A 135 7.35 28.65 -1.76
N GLY A 136 7.59 28.29 -3.02
CA GLY A 136 8.75 28.72 -3.79
C GLY A 136 9.92 27.72 -3.87
N THR A 137 9.86 26.57 -3.23
CA THR A 137 10.92 25.56 -3.33
C THR A 137 10.71 24.66 -4.57
N ILE A 138 11.79 24.40 -5.29
CA ILE A 138 11.80 23.47 -6.43
C ILE A 138 11.35 22.10 -5.94
N VAL A 139 10.25 21.61 -6.48
CA VAL A 139 9.80 20.23 -6.28
C VAL A 139 10.41 19.41 -7.41
N LEU A 140 11.26 18.45 -7.03
CA LEU A 140 11.78 17.48 -8.00
C LEU A 140 10.66 16.46 -8.28
N PRO A 141 10.06 16.47 -9.48
CA PRO A 141 9.05 15.47 -9.81
C PRO A 141 9.72 14.09 -9.94
N PRO A 142 9.08 13.01 -9.50
CA PRO A 142 9.53 11.66 -9.84
C PRO A 142 9.46 11.47 -11.37
N GLY A 143 10.28 10.55 -11.89
CA GLY A 143 10.29 10.23 -13.32
C GLY A 143 8.91 9.79 -13.80
N ALA A 144 8.35 10.53 -14.75
CA ALA A 144 6.93 10.50 -15.11
C ALA A 144 6.40 9.12 -15.52
N ALA A 145 7.21 8.32 -16.21
CA ALA A 145 6.79 7.02 -16.72
C ALA A 145 7.02 5.87 -15.71
N HIS A 146 8.11 5.92 -14.96
CA HIS A 146 8.54 4.78 -14.13
C HIS A 146 7.93 4.76 -12.72
N PHE A 147 7.43 5.88 -12.23
CA PHE A 147 6.89 5.96 -10.87
C PHE A 147 5.57 5.18 -10.72
N PRO A 148 4.56 5.37 -11.58
CA PRO A 148 3.32 4.59 -11.52
C PRO A 148 3.55 3.10 -11.80
N GLU A 149 4.45 2.78 -12.74
CA GLU A 149 4.82 1.40 -13.05
C GLU A 149 5.32 0.65 -11.80
N ARG A 150 6.17 1.27 -10.98
CA ARG A 150 6.68 0.66 -9.74
C ARG A 150 5.57 0.40 -8.72
N PHE A 151 4.57 1.28 -8.62
CA PHE A 151 3.41 1.04 -7.76
C PHE A 151 2.56 -0.13 -8.27
N GLY A 152 2.39 -0.25 -9.59
CA GLY A 152 1.75 -1.41 -10.21
C GLY A 152 2.49 -2.72 -9.88
N LEU A 153 3.81 -2.73 -10.01
CA LEU A 153 4.64 -3.89 -9.66
C LEU A 153 4.52 -4.26 -8.18
N LEU A 154 4.54 -3.28 -7.26
CA LEU A 154 4.35 -3.55 -5.84
C LEU A 154 2.93 -4.10 -5.55
N THR A 155 1.93 -3.61 -6.27
CA THR A 155 0.55 -4.15 -6.17
C THR A 155 0.52 -5.63 -6.56
N ILE A 156 1.20 -6.02 -7.66
CA ILE A 156 1.30 -7.43 -8.08
C ILE A 156 1.99 -8.28 -7.02
N ILE A 157 3.07 -7.78 -6.40
CA ILE A 157 3.78 -8.48 -5.32
C ILE A 157 2.84 -8.74 -4.14
N LEU A 158 2.04 -7.75 -3.74
CA LEU A 158 1.08 -7.91 -2.62
C LEU A 158 -0.10 -8.81 -2.97
N LEU A 159 -0.55 -8.82 -4.22
CA LEU A 159 -1.52 -9.81 -4.69
C LEU A 159 -0.92 -11.22 -4.69
N GLY A 160 0.38 -11.36 -5.00
CA GLY A 160 1.13 -12.61 -4.83
C GLY A 160 1.17 -13.08 -3.36
N GLU A 161 1.33 -12.15 -2.39
CA GLU A 161 1.23 -12.47 -0.96
C GLU A 161 -0.18 -12.88 -0.55
N PHE A 162 -1.22 -12.32 -1.18
CA PHE A 162 -2.59 -12.79 -1.00
C PHE A 162 -2.72 -14.25 -1.49
N VAL A 163 -2.22 -14.58 -2.68
CA VAL A 163 -2.19 -15.97 -3.18
C VAL A 163 -1.45 -16.89 -2.22
N ALA A 164 -0.28 -16.48 -1.72
CA ALA A 164 0.46 -17.24 -0.72
C ALA A 164 -0.35 -17.45 0.58
N SER A 165 -1.16 -16.47 0.98
CA SER A 165 -2.07 -16.59 2.12
C SER A 165 -3.16 -17.63 1.87
N VAL A 166 -3.72 -17.69 0.66
CA VAL A 166 -4.67 -18.75 0.23
C VAL A 166 -4.01 -20.12 0.33
N MET A 167 -2.77 -20.25 -0.18
CA MET A 167 -2.04 -21.54 -0.12
C MET A 167 -1.81 -21.98 1.33
N ARG A 168 -1.38 -21.06 2.21
CA ARG A 168 -1.27 -21.37 3.66
C ARG A 168 -2.60 -21.78 4.31
N GLY A 169 -3.73 -21.23 3.84
CA GLY A 169 -5.07 -21.67 4.25
C GLY A 169 -5.37 -23.11 3.82
N ILE A 170 -5.01 -23.46 2.59
CA ILE A 170 -5.16 -24.82 2.04
C ILE A 170 -4.26 -25.81 2.82
N GLU A 171 -3.01 -25.48 3.06
CA GLU A 171 -2.05 -26.31 3.79
C GLU A 171 -2.50 -26.60 5.24
N SER A 172 -3.27 -25.69 5.85
CA SER A 172 -3.80 -25.88 7.21
C SER A 172 -4.97 -26.87 7.30
N GLN A 173 -5.52 -27.33 6.17
CA GLN A 173 -6.64 -28.27 6.14
C GLN A 173 -6.17 -29.71 6.41
N MET A 174 -6.78 -30.39 7.37
CA MET A 174 -6.53 -31.82 7.67
C MET A 174 -7.24 -32.77 6.70
N GLY A 175 -8.11 -32.25 5.83
CA GLY A 175 -8.88 -33.02 4.83
C GLY A 175 -9.63 -32.08 3.88
N TRP A 176 -9.74 -32.48 2.61
CA TRP A 176 -10.44 -31.69 1.60
C TRP A 176 -11.95 -31.76 1.78
N SER A 177 -12.58 -30.61 1.92
CA SER A 177 -14.04 -30.48 1.80
C SER A 177 -14.40 -29.64 0.57
N PHE A 178 -15.58 -29.86 0.01
CA PHE A 178 -16.07 -29.06 -1.12
C PHE A 178 -16.13 -27.56 -0.76
N LEU A 179 -16.52 -27.22 0.47
CA LEU A 179 -16.59 -25.84 0.93
C LEU A 179 -15.21 -25.19 1.09
N ALA A 180 -14.21 -25.91 1.59
CA ALA A 180 -12.83 -25.41 1.66
C ALA A 180 -12.24 -25.19 0.26
N ALA A 181 -12.46 -26.12 -0.66
CA ALA A 181 -12.05 -25.99 -2.05
C ALA A 181 -12.73 -24.81 -2.73
N SER A 182 -14.06 -24.63 -2.54
CA SER A 182 -14.79 -23.49 -3.09
C SER A 182 -14.31 -22.15 -2.50
N ALA A 183 -14.02 -22.08 -1.19
CA ALA A 183 -13.45 -20.89 -0.55
C ALA A 183 -12.06 -20.54 -1.15
N ALA A 184 -11.23 -21.53 -1.42
CA ALA A 184 -9.93 -21.34 -2.04
C ALA A 184 -10.06 -20.79 -3.48
N VAL A 185 -10.91 -21.41 -4.30
CA VAL A 185 -11.19 -20.97 -5.68
C VAL A 185 -11.75 -19.55 -5.70
N LEU A 186 -12.73 -19.25 -4.84
CA LEU A 186 -13.31 -17.91 -4.73
C LEU A 186 -12.27 -16.87 -4.27
N SER A 187 -11.36 -17.24 -3.37
CA SER A 187 -10.29 -16.35 -2.92
C SER A 187 -9.30 -16.05 -4.05
N LEU A 188 -8.94 -17.02 -4.88
CA LEU A 188 -8.11 -16.81 -6.07
C LEU A 188 -8.85 -15.96 -7.12
N ALA A 189 -10.14 -16.21 -7.34
CA ALA A 189 -10.96 -15.40 -8.20
C ALA A 189 -11.08 -13.95 -7.70
N LEU A 190 -11.15 -13.75 -6.38
CA LEU A 190 -11.13 -12.43 -5.75
C LEU A 190 -9.80 -11.70 -5.99
N VAL A 191 -8.65 -12.37 -5.94
CA VAL A 191 -7.35 -11.79 -6.31
C VAL A 191 -7.37 -11.27 -7.75
N PHE A 192 -7.91 -12.06 -8.68
CA PHE A 192 -8.03 -11.66 -10.07
C PHE A 192 -8.99 -10.47 -10.26
N ALA A 193 -10.14 -10.47 -9.57
CA ALA A 193 -11.09 -9.36 -9.62
C ALA A 193 -10.49 -8.06 -9.04
N LEU A 194 -9.73 -8.16 -7.94
CA LEU A 194 -8.96 -7.04 -7.36
C LEU A 194 -7.93 -6.49 -8.36
N TRP A 195 -7.16 -7.38 -8.99
CA TRP A 195 -6.20 -6.98 -10.02
C TRP A 195 -6.87 -6.26 -11.18
N SER A 196 -7.95 -6.82 -11.73
CA SER A 196 -8.69 -6.21 -12.84
C SER A 196 -9.22 -4.84 -12.46
N CYS A 197 -9.84 -4.71 -11.27
CA CYS A 197 -10.37 -3.45 -10.78
C CYS A 197 -9.26 -2.39 -10.61
N TYR A 198 -8.09 -2.79 -10.08
CA TYR A 198 -6.95 -1.90 -9.92
C TYR A 198 -6.32 -1.52 -11.26
N SER A 199 -6.04 -2.50 -12.14
CA SER A 199 -5.36 -2.25 -13.41
C SER A 199 -6.15 -1.30 -14.31
N ASP A 200 -7.48 -1.47 -14.35
CA ASP A 200 -8.36 -0.60 -15.11
C ASP A 200 -8.50 0.80 -14.48
N GLY A 201 -8.45 0.91 -13.14
CA GLY A 201 -8.55 2.19 -12.43
C GLY A 201 -7.24 2.97 -12.34
N ALA A 202 -6.08 2.29 -12.29
CA ALA A 202 -4.79 2.93 -12.06
C ALA A 202 -4.07 3.39 -13.34
N THR A 203 -4.52 2.96 -14.52
CA THR A 203 -3.94 3.33 -15.81
C THR A 203 -4.23 4.79 -16.13
N GLY A 204 -3.19 5.56 -16.47
CA GLY A 204 -3.36 6.92 -16.99
C GLY A 204 -2.84 8.05 -16.12
N TRP A 205 -2.14 7.75 -15.02
CA TRP A 205 -1.50 8.81 -14.24
C TRP A 205 -0.30 9.38 -15.00
N GLU A 206 -0.54 10.47 -15.76
CA GLU A 206 0.51 11.18 -16.45
C GLU A 206 1.20 12.15 -15.47
N THR A 207 2.32 11.76 -14.92
CA THR A 207 3.22 12.62 -14.12
C THR A 207 3.84 13.76 -14.96
N ARG A 208 3.65 13.76 -16.27
CA ARG A 208 4.27 14.67 -17.24
C ARG A 208 4.01 16.15 -16.97
N HIS A 209 3.03 16.51 -16.13
CA HIS A 209 2.58 17.90 -15.98
C HIS A 209 2.62 18.41 -14.53
N MET A 210 3.56 17.91 -13.68
CA MET A 210 3.74 18.41 -12.31
C MET A 210 4.33 19.84 -12.29
N ARG A 211 3.57 20.81 -12.79
CA ARG A 211 3.99 22.21 -12.80
C ARG A 211 3.35 23.05 -11.69
N THR A 212 2.42 22.52 -10.93
CA THR A 212 1.65 23.26 -9.93
C THR A 212 1.59 22.54 -8.58
N ASN A 213 1.42 23.29 -7.49
CA ASN A 213 1.25 22.75 -6.14
C ASN A 213 0.04 21.78 -6.06
N LYS A 214 -0.99 21.98 -6.89
CA LYS A 214 -2.15 21.08 -6.96
C LYS A 214 -1.74 19.66 -7.38
N HIS A 215 -0.86 19.53 -8.37
CA HIS A 215 -0.39 18.22 -8.84
C HIS A 215 0.48 17.50 -7.77
N VAL A 216 1.23 18.26 -6.98
CA VAL A 216 2.02 17.68 -5.86
C VAL A 216 1.08 17.12 -4.78
N VAL A 217 0.00 17.82 -4.46
CA VAL A 217 -1.01 17.34 -3.51
C VAL A 217 -1.72 16.10 -4.05
N GLN A 218 -2.10 16.10 -5.33
CA GLN A 218 -2.72 14.94 -5.98
C GLN A 218 -1.81 13.71 -5.94
N LEU A 219 -0.51 13.84 -6.25
CA LEU A 219 0.47 12.75 -6.13
C LEU A 219 0.52 12.17 -4.72
N ARG A 220 0.46 13.01 -3.70
CA ARG A 220 0.50 12.55 -2.30
C ARG A 220 -0.76 11.81 -1.90
N ILE A 221 -1.92 12.32 -2.31
CA ILE A 221 -3.18 11.62 -2.12
C ILE A 221 -3.11 10.26 -2.83
N TRP A 222 -2.61 10.22 -4.05
CA TRP A 222 -2.43 8.99 -4.81
C TRP A 222 -1.49 7.99 -4.11
N ILE A 223 -0.36 8.44 -3.56
CA ILE A 223 0.56 7.61 -2.76
C ILE A 223 -0.13 7.11 -1.48
N ALA A 224 -0.83 7.98 -0.77
CA ALA A 224 -1.55 7.62 0.45
C ALA A 224 -2.67 6.59 0.20
N LEU A 225 -3.38 6.73 -0.92
CA LEU A 225 -4.39 5.76 -1.35
C LEU A 225 -3.77 4.39 -1.65
N HIS A 226 -2.57 4.32 -2.23
CA HIS A 226 -1.88 3.03 -2.42
C HIS A 226 -1.49 2.37 -1.10
N PHE A 227 -1.10 3.14 -0.08
CA PHE A 227 -0.89 2.57 1.25
C PHE A 227 -2.17 1.91 1.80
N LEU A 228 -3.31 2.59 1.67
CA LEU A 228 -4.61 2.03 2.10
C LEU A 228 -5.02 0.80 1.26
N LEU A 229 -4.75 0.82 -0.05
CA LEU A 229 -4.93 -0.34 -0.92
C LEU A 229 -4.13 -1.54 -0.43
N PHE A 230 -2.85 -1.36 -0.13
CA PHE A 230 -1.96 -2.41 0.32
C PHE A 230 -2.38 -2.98 1.68
N LEU A 231 -2.83 -2.12 2.59
CA LEU A 231 -3.40 -2.52 3.86
C LEU A 231 -4.66 -3.38 3.66
N GLY A 232 -5.54 -2.95 2.77
CA GLY A 232 -6.76 -3.68 2.42
C GLY A 232 -6.50 -5.06 1.80
N ILE A 233 -5.58 -5.15 0.83
CA ILE A 233 -5.16 -6.42 0.22
C ILE A 233 -4.62 -7.38 1.28
N GLY A 234 -3.78 -6.91 2.20
CA GLY A 234 -3.25 -7.75 3.27
C GLY A 234 -4.32 -8.28 4.23
N ILE A 235 -5.29 -7.43 4.62
CA ILE A 235 -6.41 -7.85 5.49
C ILE A 235 -7.28 -8.88 4.77
N LEU A 236 -7.60 -8.66 3.50
CA LEU A 236 -8.39 -9.60 2.69
C LEU A 236 -7.66 -10.94 2.52
N GLY A 237 -6.34 -10.94 2.33
CA GLY A 237 -5.52 -12.15 2.24
C GLY A 237 -5.53 -12.96 3.54
N VAL A 238 -5.44 -12.31 4.69
CA VAL A 238 -5.57 -12.97 6.00
C VAL A 238 -6.99 -13.52 6.19
N GLY A 239 -8.02 -12.76 5.82
CA GLY A 239 -9.41 -13.19 5.86
C GLY A 239 -9.65 -14.42 4.99
N ALA A 240 -9.11 -14.43 3.76
CA ALA A 240 -9.20 -15.58 2.85
C ALA A 240 -8.56 -16.85 3.47
N ARG A 241 -7.33 -16.71 4.02
CA ARG A 241 -6.65 -17.80 4.72
C ARG A 241 -7.50 -18.37 5.85
N HIS A 242 -8.06 -17.54 6.71
CA HIS A 242 -8.89 -17.96 7.83
C HIS A 242 -10.20 -18.58 7.34
N GLY A 243 -10.85 -18.00 6.35
CA GLY A 243 -12.09 -18.54 5.78
C GLY A 243 -11.93 -19.95 5.19
N ILE A 244 -10.76 -20.23 4.59
CA ILE A 244 -10.41 -21.57 4.09
C ILE A 244 -10.15 -22.52 5.26
N ALA A 245 -9.52 -22.04 6.34
CA ALA A 245 -9.18 -22.86 7.51
C ALA A 245 -10.38 -23.19 8.42
N LEU A 246 -11.53 -22.52 8.25
CA LEU A 246 -12.74 -22.79 9.02
C LEU A 246 -13.33 -24.19 8.69
N PRO A 247 -13.99 -24.85 9.66
CA PRO A 247 -14.74 -26.08 9.38
C PRO A 247 -15.85 -25.83 8.35
N PRO A 248 -16.28 -26.86 7.62
CA PRO A 248 -17.34 -26.76 6.62
C PRO A 248 -18.59 -26.07 7.17
N GLY A 249 -19.05 -24.99 6.51
CA GLY A 249 -20.21 -24.21 6.97
C GLY A 249 -19.88 -23.21 8.09
N GLY A 250 -18.60 -23.08 8.48
CA GLY A 250 -18.15 -22.14 9.50
C GLY A 250 -18.31 -20.68 9.07
N SER A 251 -18.49 -19.79 10.05
CA SER A 251 -18.56 -18.34 9.88
C SER A 251 -17.41 -17.66 10.59
N PHE A 252 -17.02 -16.49 10.09
CA PHE A 252 -16.03 -15.65 10.76
C PHE A 252 -16.55 -15.16 12.12
N GLY A 253 -15.64 -14.92 13.06
CA GLY A 253 -15.98 -14.18 14.27
C GLY A 253 -16.45 -12.75 13.93
N ALA A 254 -17.30 -12.16 14.78
CA ALA A 254 -17.90 -10.84 14.50
C ALA A 254 -16.88 -9.76 14.15
N THR A 255 -15.80 -9.66 14.94
CA THR A 255 -14.72 -8.69 14.69
C THR A 255 -13.98 -8.97 13.38
N GLU A 256 -13.76 -10.23 13.06
CA GLU A 256 -13.05 -10.64 11.83
C GLU A 256 -13.90 -10.36 10.59
N GLN A 257 -15.19 -10.73 10.62
CA GLN A 257 -16.14 -10.41 9.55
C GLN A 257 -16.20 -8.90 9.30
N TRP A 258 -16.27 -8.11 10.39
CA TRP A 258 -16.27 -6.65 10.28
C TRP A 258 -15.01 -6.12 9.62
N LEU A 259 -13.83 -6.64 10.00
CA LEU A 259 -12.55 -6.23 9.42
C LEU A 259 -12.45 -6.59 7.94
N ILE A 260 -12.93 -7.77 7.53
CA ILE A 260 -12.92 -8.22 6.13
C ILE A 260 -13.86 -7.33 5.30
N CYS A 261 -15.08 -7.06 5.79
CA CYS A 261 -16.03 -6.19 5.09
C CYS A 261 -15.52 -4.74 5.01
N PHE A 262 -14.93 -4.21 6.09
CA PHE A 262 -14.31 -2.89 6.11
C PHE A 262 -13.15 -2.81 5.12
N ALA A 263 -12.27 -3.82 5.07
CA ALA A 263 -11.17 -3.88 4.12
C ALA A 263 -11.68 -4.00 2.68
N GLY A 264 -12.69 -4.83 2.42
CA GLY A 264 -13.31 -4.97 1.10
C GLY A 264 -13.92 -3.67 0.59
N ALA A 265 -14.80 -3.05 1.38
CA ALA A 265 -15.42 -1.76 1.07
C ALA A 265 -14.37 -0.63 0.93
N GLY A 266 -13.42 -0.58 1.87
CA GLY A 266 -12.33 0.38 1.84
C GLY A 266 -11.46 0.25 0.59
N THR A 267 -11.09 -0.98 0.20
CA THR A 267 -10.32 -1.24 -1.01
C THR A 267 -11.07 -0.79 -2.27
N MET A 268 -12.39 -1.03 -2.36
CA MET A 268 -13.22 -0.55 -3.46
C MET A 268 -13.20 0.97 -3.57
N LEU A 269 -13.42 1.68 -2.47
CA LEU A 269 -13.40 3.15 -2.42
C LEU A 269 -12.01 3.71 -2.72
N VAL A 270 -10.95 3.05 -2.25
CA VAL A 270 -9.57 3.45 -2.50
C VAL A 270 -9.20 3.30 -3.97
N ILE A 271 -9.56 2.20 -4.63
CA ILE A 271 -9.34 2.02 -6.09
C ILE A 271 -10.09 3.10 -6.87
N MET A 272 -11.32 3.40 -6.49
CA MET A 272 -12.08 4.51 -7.07
C MET A 272 -11.39 5.87 -6.86
N GLY A 273 -10.81 6.11 -5.69
CA GLY A 273 -10.00 7.28 -5.38
C GLY A 273 -8.73 7.35 -6.23
N ILE A 274 -8.01 6.23 -6.42
CA ILE A 274 -6.83 6.14 -7.29
C ILE A 274 -7.22 6.47 -8.73
N ALA A 275 -8.30 5.89 -9.24
CA ALA A 275 -8.83 6.17 -10.58
C ALA A 275 -9.15 7.66 -10.75
N SER A 276 -9.82 8.27 -9.77
CA SER A 276 -10.19 9.69 -9.83
C SER A 276 -9.00 10.66 -9.79
N THR A 277 -7.90 10.26 -9.13
CA THR A 277 -6.67 11.07 -9.13
C THR A 277 -5.85 10.86 -10.40
N SER A 278 -6.06 9.75 -11.13
CA SER A 278 -5.36 9.39 -12.36
C SER A 278 -6.03 10.00 -13.61
N GLU A 279 -7.34 10.19 -13.61
CA GLU A 279 -8.08 10.73 -14.74
C GLU A 279 -8.10 12.26 -14.76
N ARG A 280 -7.90 12.87 -15.95
CA ARG A 280 -7.93 14.34 -16.13
C ARG A 280 -9.32 14.96 -15.97
N HIS A 281 -10.41 14.20 -16.13
CA HIS A 281 -11.78 14.71 -16.07
C HIS A 281 -12.75 13.66 -15.54
N ILE A 282 -13.22 13.86 -14.31
CA ILE A 282 -14.49 13.26 -13.88
C ILE A 282 -15.58 14.07 -14.56
N SER A 283 -16.15 13.54 -15.63
CA SER A 283 -17.32 14.16 -16.27
C SER A 283 -18.50 14.08 -15.30
N PRO A 284 -19.20 15.20 -14.99
CA PRO A 284 -20.41 15.17 -14.17
C PRO A 284 -21.51 14.28 -14.76
N ARG A 285 -21.39 13.87 -16.01
CA ARG A 285 -22.36 13.06 -16.75
C ARG A 285 -22.48 11.62 -16.27
N ASN A 286 -21.47 11.07 -15.54
CA ASN A 286 -21.47 9.70 -15.03
C ASN A 286 -21.60 9.62 -13.50
N SER A 287 -22.27 10.60 -12.90
CA SER A 287 -22.51 10.63 -11.44
C SER A 287 -23.19 9.36 -10.89
N TRP A 288 -24.04 8.71 -11.69
CA TRP A 288 -24.71 7.47 -11.32
C TRP A 288 -23.73 6.29 -11.12
N VAL A 289 -22.64 6.23 -11.92
CA VAL A 289 -21.58 5.19 -11.79
C VAL A 289 -20.91 5.34 -10.41
N TRP A 290 -20.57 6.55 -10.04
CA TRP A 290 -20.00 6.85 -8.73
C TRP A 290 -20.95 6.45 -7.59
N LEU A 291 -22.23 6.81 -7.72
CA LEU A 291 -23.25 6.44 -6.73
C LEU A 291 -23.38 4.92 -6.62
N ALA A 292 -23.39 4.20 -7.75
CA ALA A 292 -23.47 2.75 -7.77
C ALA A 292 -22.23 2.11 -7.10
N GLN A 293 -21.03 2.61 -7.37
CA GLN A 293 -19.79 2.12 -6.75
C GLN A 293 -19.80 2.34 -5.23
N VAL A 294 -20.22 3.53 -4.77
CA VAL A 294 -20.36 3.83 -3.34
C VAL A 294 -21.45 2.95 -2.70
N ALA A 295 -22.57 2.72 -3.38
CA ALA A 295 -23.64 1.85 -2.89
C ALA A 295 -23.15 0.40 -2.70
N ILE A 296 -22.35 -0.15 -3.63
CA ILE A 296 -21.73 -1.46 -3.48
C ILE A 296 -20.81 -1.49 -2.24
N ALA A 297 -19.98 -0.46 -2.04
CA ALA A 297 -19.09 -0.40 -0.89
C ALA A 297 -19.88 -0.30 0.44
N ILE A 298 -20.96 0.48 0.50
CA ILE A 298 -21.85 0.57 1.65
C ILE A 298 -22.54 -0.77 1.90
N PHE A 299 -22.98 -1.46 0.85
CA PHE A 299 -23.56 -2.81 0.96
C PHE A 299 -22.55 -3.77 1.58
N VAL A 300 -21.32 -3.85 1.09
CA VAL A 300 -20.26 -4.68 1.67
C VAL A 300 -20.02 -4.34 3.13
N LEU A 301 -19.95 -3.04 3.47
CA LEU A 301 -19.74 -2.59 4.84
C LEU A 301 -20.90 -3.02 5.75
N SER A 302 -22.14 -2.96 5.27
CA SER A 302 -23.34 -3.38 6.02
C SER A 302 -23.34 -4.87 6.36
N LEU A 303 -22.73 -5.73 5.53
CA LEU A 303 -22.57 -7.15 5.83
C LEU A 303 -21.68 -7.39 7.07
N GLY A 304 -20.77 -6.47 7.37
CA GLY A 304 -19.98 -6.52 8.60
C GLY A 304 -20.82 -6.40 9.86
N LEU A 305 -21.99 -5.72 9.79
CA LEU A 305 -22.92 -5.56 10.92
C LEU A 305 -23.77 -6.80 11.20
N LEU A 306 -23.83 -7.75 10.25
CA LEU A 306 -24.61 -8.99 10.38
C LEU A 306 -23.94 -10.06 11.28
N ALA A 307 -22.90 -9.69 11.99
CA ALA A 307 -22.15 -10.40 13.02
C ALA A 307 -22.30 -11.95 12.99
N SER A 308 -21.31 -12.65 12.45
CA SER A 308 -21.17 -14.12 12.46
C SER A 308 -22.34 -14.97 11.89
N ARG A 309 -23.29 -14.34 11.20
CA ARG A 309 -24.44 -15.03 10.58
C ARG A 309 -24.19 -15.48 9.15
N ILE A 310 -23.08 -15.04 8.54
CA ILE A 310 -22.76 -15.35 7.15
C ILE A 310 -21.66 -16.41 7.12
N ILE A 311 -21.91 -17.49 6.39
CA ILE A 311 -20.90 -18.53 6.13
C ILE A 311 -19.72 -17.90 5.40
N ALA A 312 -18.48 -18.23 5.80
CA ALA A 312 -17.27 -17.62 5.24
C ALA A 312 -17.19 -17.70 3.71
N THR A 313 -17.52 -18.86 3.14
CA THR A 313 -17.57 -19.05 1.67
C THR A 313 -18.59 -18.13 1.00
N ALA A 314 -19.76 -17.91 1.62
CA ALA A 314 -20.78 -17.01 1.08
C ALA A 314 -20.29 -15.55 1.12
N LEU A 315 -19.61 -15.13 2.17
CA LEU A 315 -19.02 -13.79 2.24
C LEU A 315 -17.97 -13.59 1.15
N LEU A 316 -17.08 -14.56 0.93
CA LEU A 316 -16.08 -14.50 -0.14
C LEU A 316 -16.72 -14.42 -1.53
N LEU A 317 -17.80 -15.16 -1.76
CA LEU A 317 -18.59 -15.11 -3.00
C LEU A 317 -19.20 -13.72 -3.23
N VAL A 318 -19.80 -13.13 -2.20
CA VAL A 318 -20.38 -11.78 -2.28
C VAL A 318 -19.27 -10.75 -2.57
N LEU A 319 -18.15 -10.82 -1.89
CA LEU A 319 -17.01 -9.91 -2.15
C LEU A 319 -16.52 -10.05 -3.58
N PHE A 320 -16.38 -11.27 -4.11
CA PHE A 320 -16.00 -11.51 -5.50
C PHE A 320 -16.95 -10.81 -6.47
N PHE A 321 -18.26 -11.02 -6.36
CA PHE A 321 -19.23 -10.38 -7.24
C PHE A 321 -19.27 -8.85 -7.09
N CYS A 322 -19.06 -8.33 -5.89
CA CYS A 322 -18.96 -6.89 -5.67
C CYS A 322 -17.74 -6.29 -6.40
N PHE A 323 -16.57 -6.95 -6.36
CA PHE A 323 -15.39 -6.48 -7.12
C PHE A 323 -15.57 -6.61 -8.63
N VAL A 324 -16.21 -7.68 -9.11
CA VAL A 324 -16.59 -7.81 -10.53
C VAL A 324 -17.52 -6.68 -10.95
N GLY A 325 -18.53 -6.37 -10.13
CA GLY A 325 -19.44 -5.24 -10.38
C GLY A 325 -18.72 -3.90 -10.41
N GLN A 326 -17.76 -3.67 -9.51
CA GLN A 326 -16.91 -2.47 -9.50
C GLN A 326 -16.10 -2.36 -10.80
N THR A 327 -15.48 -3.45 -11.26
CA THR A 327 -14.72 -3.49 -12.51
C THR A 327 -15.63 -3.19 -13.71
N ALA A 328 -16.82 -3.78 -13.78
CA ALA A 328 -17.78 -3.51 -14.84
C ALA A 328 -18.19 -2.02 -14.88
N LEU A 329 -18.43 -1.40 -13.74
CA LEU A 329 -18.76 0.03 -13.64
C LEU A 329 -17.60 0.92 -14.07
N LEU A 330 -16.34 0.58 -13.73
CA LEU A 330 -15.15 1.29 -14.20
C LEU A 330 -15.04 1.22 -15.73
N LEU A 331 -15.22 0.05 -16.32
CA LEU A 331 -15.16 -0.13 -17.78
C LEU A 331 -16.28 0.65 -18.51
N ILE A 332 -17.49 0.68 -17.96
CA ILE A 332 -18.59 1.49 -18.50
C ILE A 332 -18.21 2.97 -18.50
N ASN A 333 -17.64 3.46 -17.39
CA ASN A 333 -17.19 4.83 -17.27
C ASN A 333 -16.12 5.17 -18.33
N GLN A 334 -15.10 4.34 -18.48
CA GLN A 334 -14.01 4.54 -19.45
C GLN A 334 -14.51 4.55 -20.92
N ARG A 335 -15.42 3.62 -21.28
CA ARG A 335 -15.99 3.57 -22.64
C ARG A 335 -16.80 4.82 -22.96
N ALA A 336 -17.54 5.36 -21.99
CA ALA A 336 -18.27 6.60 -22.16
C ALA A 336 -17.33 7.79 -22.43
N HIS A 337 -16.17 7.83 -21.74
CA HIS A 337 -15.17 8.89 -21.97
C HIS A 337 -14.49 8.80 -23.34
N ARG A 338 -14.12 7.60 -23.81
CA ARG A 338 -13.50 7.41 -25.14
C ARG A 338 -14.42 7.89 -26.27
N ARG A 339 -15.70 7.56 -26.21
CA ARG A 339 -16.69 8.01 -27.22
C ARG A 339 -16.87 9.54 -27.29
N ILE A 340 -16.66 10.25 -26.18
CA ILE A 340 -16.76 11.72 -26.14
C ILE A 340 -15.47 12.36 -26.69
N ALA A 341 -14.32 11.71 -26.56
CA ALA A 341 -13.04 12.21 -27.05
C ALA A 341 -12.86 12.01 -28.60
N GLU A 342 -13.66 11.13 -29.19
CA GLU A 342 -13.67 10.85 -30.63
C GLU A 342 -14.66 11.74 -31.44
N ILE A 343 -15.46 12.55 -30.74
CA ILE A 343 -16.39 13.55 -31.32
C ILE A 343 -15.78 14.96 -31.21
#